data_56849e5a14c4c398080950d62efdb2c2
#
_entry.id   56849e5a14c4c398080950d62efdb2c2
#
_cell.length_a   1.000
_cell.length_b   1.000
_cell.length_c   1.000
_cell.angle_alpha   90.00
_cell.angle_beta   90.00
_cell.angle_gamma   90.00
#
_symmetry.space_group_name_H-M   'P 1'
#
loop_
_entity.id
_entity.type
_entity.pdbx_description
1 polymer ?
#
loop_
_entity_poly.entity_id
_entity_poly.type
_entity_poly.pdbx_seq_one_letter_code
_entity_poly.pdbx_strand_id
1 'polypeptide(L)'
;MAWLIHSEALGGFHFNDRRYADDDLTIGSIDPYQVFRIFAEIHAAEADGLKLDVAYMIDQSHNLKGKMEAMVQTVATAQELFLKAALIDWTQLAGLREKCEIVAAEEVFRGAFWLDVRPLVAEWRAARGLPVEPLTALLESGYVERITKERAGRQAGGGGSYA
;
A
#
# COMPACT_ATOMS: atom_id res chain seq x y z
N MET A 1 3.61 -6.46 -14.96
CA MET A 1 4.28 -6.55 -13.65
C MET A 1 5.19 -7.76 -13.58
N ALA A 2 4.68 -8.99 -13.57
CA ALA A 2 5.48 -10.22 -13.50
C ALA A 2 6.69 -10.22 -14.44
N TRP A 3 6.52 -9.79 -15.70
CA TRP A 3 7.61 -9.70 -16.65
C TRP A 3 8.75 -8.75 -16.22
N LEU A 4 8.42 -7.60 -15.63
CA LEU A 4 9.42 -6.66 -15.12
C LEU A 4 10.17 -7.24 -13.91
N ILE A 5 9.48 -7.99 -13.06
CA ILE A 5 10.06 -8.69 -11.91
C ILE A 5 11.06 -9.74 -12.41
N HIS A 6 10.63 -10.66 -13.29
CA HIS A 6 11.46 -11.75 -13.79
C HIS A 6 12.60 -11.30 -14.69
N SER A 7 12.51 -10.11 -15.29
CA SER A 7 13.63 -9.50 -16.03
C SER A 7 14.55 -8.62 -15.17
N GLU A 8 14.31 -8.59 -13.84
CA GLU A 8 15.05 -7.76 -12.88
C GLU A 8 15.04 -6.25 -13.23
N ALA A 9 14.00 -5.82 -13.92
CA ALA A 9 13.84 -4.45 -14.41
C ALA A 9 12.91 -3.58 -13.55
N LEU A 10 12.32 -4.15 -12.47
CA LEU A 10 11.44 -3.42 -11.57
C LEU A 10 12.25 -2.74 -10.48
N GLY A 11 12.35 -1.41 -10.52
CA GLY A 11 13.07 -0.62 -9.52
C GLY A 11 12.17 -0.03 -8.43
N GLY A 12 10.90 0.18 -8.70
CA GLY A 12 9.99 0.76 -7.71
C GLY A 12 8.58 0.99 -8.21
N PHE A 13 7.75 1.40 -7.26
CA PHE A 13 6.36 1.78 -7.48
C PHE A 13 6.11 3.20 -7.06
N HIS A 14 5.30 3.92 -7.82
CA HIS A 14 4.59 5.10 -7.37
C HIS A 14 3.16 4.69 -7.06
N PHE A 15 2.83 4.58 -5.78
CA PHE A 15 1.52 4.15 -5.35
C PHE A 15 0.53 5.29 -5.38
N ASN A 16 -0.43 5.18 -6.25
CA ASN A 16 -1.69 5.91 -6.26
C ASN A 16 -2.79 4.99 -6.78
N ASP A 17 -4.01 5.42 -6.66
CA ASP A 17 -5.16 4.86 -7.36
C ASP A 17 -5.76 5.93 -8.25
N ARG A 18 -6.53 5.54 -9.27
CA ARG A 18 -7.12 6.52 -10.18
C ARG A 18 -8.48 6.07 -10.69
N ARG A 19 -9.34 7.04 -10.89
CA ARG A 19 -10.60 6.85 -11.58
C ARG A 19 -10.62 7.54 -12.94
N TYR A 20 -10.06 8.76 -13.01
CA TYR A 20 -10.01 9.56 -14.21
C TYR A 20 -8.62 10.17 -14.37
N ALA A 21 -8.03 10.00 -15.56
CA ALA A 21 -6.76 10.63 -15.93
C ALA A 21 -5.71 10.56 -14.80
N ASP A 22 -5.31 11.71 -14.28
CA ASP A 22 -4.22 11.92 -13.33
C ASP A 22 -4.75 12.44 -11.98
N ASP A 23 -5.76 11.77 -11.44
CA ASP A 23 -6.43 12.19 -10.19
C ASP A 23 -5.73 11.71 -8.91
N ASP A 24 -4.71 10.86 -9.01
CA ASP A 24 -3.78 10.43 -7.94
C ASP A 24 -4.45 10.16 -6.57
N LEU A 25 -5.41 9.26 -6.57
CA LEU A 25 -6.22 8.96 -5.38
C LEU A 25 -5.48 8.05 -4.38
N THR A 26 -6.03 7.94 -3.18
CA THR A 26 -5.52 7.03 -2.13
C THR A 26 -5.54 5.59 -2.63
N ILE A 27 -4.43 4.87 -2.48
CA ILE A 27 -4.30 3.47 -2.92
C ILE A 27 -5.44 2.60 -2.36
N GLY A 28 -5.96 1.73 -3.21
CA GLY A 28 -7.06 0.82 -2.87
C GLY A 28 -8.43 1.49 -2.74
N SER A 29 -8.56 2.78 -3.08
CA SER A 29 -9.84 3.49 -3.02
C SER A 29 -10.74 3.21 -4.22
N ILE A 30 -10.16 2.77 -5.34
CA ILE A 30 -10.86 2.47 -6.59
C ILE A 30 -10.73 0.99 -6.95
N ASP A 31 -9.50 0.46 -7.01
CA ASP A 31 -9.26 -0.94 -7.36
C ASP A 31 -8.33 -1.66 -6.36
N PRO A 32 -8.82 -1.96 -5.15
CA PRO A 32 -8.03 -2.66 -4.15
C PRO A 32 -7.63 -4.08 -4.59
N TYR A 33 -8.42 -4.73 -5.45
CA TYR A 33 -8.10 -6.06 -5.94
C TYR A 33 -6.88 -6.05 -6.86
N GLN A 34 -6.73 -5.02 -7.69
CA GLN A 34 -5.54 -4.89 -8.54
C GLN A 34 -4.28 -4.63 -7.69
N VAL A 35 -4.37 -3.82 -6.65
CA VAL A 35 -3.25 -3.59 -5.73
C VAL A 35 -2.85 -4.89 -5.02
N PHE A 36 -3.82 -5.66 -4.54
CA PHE A 36 -3.59 -6.98 -3.96
C PHE A 36 -2.87 -7.91 -4.95
N ARG A 37 -3.28 -7.96 -6.22
CA ARG A 37 -2.63 -8.75 -7.27
C ARG A 37 -1.19 -8.31 -7.53
N ILE A 38 -0.89 -7.02 -7.45
CA ILE A 38 0.48 -6.49 -7.54
C ILE A 38 1.34 -7.07 -6.42
N PHE A 39 0.86 -7.04 -5.18
CA PHE A 39 1.58 -7.63 -4.05
C PHE A 39 1.68 -9.16 -4.16
N ALA A 40 0.67 -9.83 -4.73
CA ALA A 40 0.74 -11.25 -4.98
C ALA A 40 1.89 -11.63 -5.95
N GLU A 41 2.12 -10.85 -7.00
CA GLU A 41 3.27 -11.08 -7.91
C GLU A 41 4.61 -10.90 -7.19
N ILE A 42 4.72 -9.96 -6.26
CA ILE A 42 5.92 -9.78 -5.43
C ILE A 42 6.17 -11.01 -4.55
N HIS A 43 5.14 -11.47 -3.82
CA HIS A 43 5.25 -12.66 -2.97
C HIS A 43 5.54 -13.92 -3.77
N ALA A 44 4.96 -14.09 -4.97
CA ALA A 44 5.26 -15.20 -5.85
C ALA A 44 6.73 -15.22 -6.25
N ALA A 45 7.27 -14.06 -6.66
CA ALA A 45 8.65 -13.92 -7.06
C ALA A 45 9.63 -14.20 -5.90
N GLU A 46 9.33 -13.71 -4.70
CA GLU A 46 10.11 -14.00 -3.50
C GLU A 46 10.09 -15.48 -3.13
N ALA A 47 8.92 -16.14 -3.26
CA ALA A 47 8.78 -17.58 -3.06
C ALA A 47 9.59 -18.40 -4.07
N ASP A 48 9.75 -17.91 -5.30
CA ASP A 48 10.61 -18.48 -6.33
C ASP A 48 12.11 -18.18 -6.11
N GLY A 49 12.45 -17.49 -5.02
CA GLY A 49 13.83 -17.19 -4.61
C GLY A 49 14.43 -15.93 -5.23
N LEU A 50 13.64 -15.11 -5.92
CA LEU A 50 14.08 -13.81 -6.42
C LEU A 50 14.27 -12.83 -5.24
N LYS A 51 15.39 -12.13 -5.24
CA LYS A 51 15.64 -11.04 -4.28
C LYS A 51 15.19 -9.74 -4.91
N LEU A 52 14.11 -9.20 -4.42
CA LEU A 52 13.55 -7.95 -4.92
C LEU A 52 14.06 -6.77 -4.07
N ASP A 53 14.74 -5.82 -4.73
CA ASP A 53 15.10 -4.53 -4.15
C ASP A 53 14.22 -3.44 -4.79
N VAL A 54 12.99 -3.34 -4.30
CA VAL A 54 11.95 -2.51 -4.90
C VAL A 54 11.60 -1.35 -3.97
N ALA A 55 11.71 -0.12 -4.48
CA ALA A 55 11.29 1.07 -3.76
C ALA A 55 9.76 1.23 -3.79
N TYR A 56 9.19 1.61 -2.63
CA TYR A 56 7.76 1.90 -2.49
C TYR A 56 7.58 3.38 -2.20
N MET A 57 7.01 4.11 -3.13
CA MET A 57 6.74 5.55 -3.00
C MET A 57 5.25 5.82 -3.07
N ILE A 58 4.81 6.82 -2.31
CA ILE A 58 3.42 7.31 -2.36
C ILE A 58 3.41 8.55 -3.23
N ASP A 59 2.66 8.49 -4.31
CA ASP A 59 2.47 9.58 -5.26
C ASP A 59 0.97 9.92 -5.33
N GLN A 60 0.55 10.82 -4.46
CA GLN A 60 -0.86 11.19 -4.30
C GLN A 60 -1.00 12.70 -4.24
N SER A 61 -1.91 13.24 -5.03
CA SER A 61 -2.26 14.65 -4.98
C SER A 61 -3.74 14.83 -4.62
N HIS A 62 -4.02 14.96 -3.31
CA HIS A 62 -5.38 15.21 -2.84
C HIS A 62 -5.62 16.70 -2.60
N ASN A 63 -6.67 17.22 -3.22
CA ASN A 63 -7.14 18.58 -2.99
C ASN A 63 -8.18 18.67 -1.86
N LEU A 64 -8.85 17.54 -1.54
CA LEU A 64 -9.96 17.50 -0.59
C LEU A 64 -9.60 16.87 0.76
N LYS A 65 -8.51 16.13 0.83
CA LYS A 65 -8.03 15.48 2.07
C LYS A 65 -6.77 16.16 2.58
N GLY A 66 -6.56 16.12 3.90
CA GLY A 66 -5.25 16.38 4.46
C GLY A 66 -4.20 15.41 3.90
N LYS A 67 -3.05 15.93 3.48
CA LYS A 67 -2.02 15.11 2.83
C LYS A 67 -1.47 14.02 3.76
N MET A 68 -1.26 14.35 5.03
CA MET A 68 -0.75 13.39 6.01
C MET A 68 -1.74 12.28 6.30
N GLU A 69 -3.03 12.61 6.44
CA GLU A 69 -4.11 11.66 6.62
C GLU A 69 -4.21 10.71 5.41
N ALA A 70 -4.15 11.25 4.20
CA ALA A 70 -4.18 10.45 2.98
C ALA A 70 -2.98 9.49 2.89
N MET A 71 -1.77 9.94 3.26
CA MET A 71 -0.58 9.08 3.30
C MET A 71 -0.71 7.96 4.33
N VAL A 72 -1.22 8.27 5.53
CA VAL A 72 -1.45 7.25 6.56
C VAL A 72 -2.50 6.23 6.12
N GLN A 73 -3.59 6.68 5.48
CA GLN A 73 -4.57 5.76 4.88
C GLN A 73 -3.95 4.85 3.84
N THR A 74 -3.13 5.39 2.94
CA THR A 74 -2.42 4.59 1.93
C THR A 74 -1.52 3.54 2.54
N VAL A 75 -0.70 3.90 3.53
CA VAL A 75 0.18 2.93 4.21
C VAL A 75 -0.63 1.85 4.92
N ALA A 76 -1.71 2.22 5.60
CA ALA A 76 -2.58 1.25 6.28
C ALA A 76 -3.20 0.26 5.29
N THR A 77 -3.77 0.76 4.19
CA THR A 77 -4.36 -0.09 3.14
C THR A 77 -3.32 -0.97 2.47
N ALA A 78 -2.13 -0.43 2.16
CA ALA A 78 -1.05 -1.20 1.57
C ALA A 78 -0.60 -2.36 2.48
N GLN A 79 -0.47 -2.14 3.79
CA GLN A 79 -0.13 -3.18 4.76
C GLN A 79 -1.17 -4.30 4.80
N GLU A 80 -2.47 -3.97 4.78
CA GLU A 80 -3.54 -4.96 4.75
C GLU A 80 -3.52 -5.78 3.44
N LEU A 81 -3.41 -5.13 2.29
CA LEU A 81 -3.39 -5.79 0.99
C LEU A 81 -2.12 -6.64 0.79
N PHE A 82 -0.98 -6.16 1.29
CA PHE A 82 0.26 -6.92 1.29
C PHE A 82 0.15 -8.19 2.14
N LEU A 83 -0.41 -8.10 3.35
CA LEU A 83 -0.62 -9.26 4.20
C LEU A 83 -1.62 -10.24 3.58
N LYS A 84 -2.72 -9.78 2.99
CA LYS A 84 -3.65 -10.65 2.26
C LYS A 84 -2.96 -11.43 1.14
N ALA A 85 -2.08 -10.78 0.40
CA ALA A 85 -1.30 -11.43 -0.65
C ALA A 85 -0.32 -12.47 -0.10
N ALA A 86 0.30 -12.20 1.05
CA ALA A 86 1.17 -13.16 1.74
C ALA A 86 0.42 -14.41 2.23
N LEU A 87 -0.89 -14.29 2.52
CA LEU A 87 -1.74 -15.39 2.99
C LEU A 87 -2.36 -16.25 1.87
N ILE A 88 -2.01 -16.01 0.62
CA ILE A 88 -2.40 -16.88 -0.49
C ILE A 88 -1.80 -18.27 -0.27
N ASP A 89 -2.60 -19.33 -0.41
CA ASP A 89 -2.08 -20.69 -0.43
C ASP A 89 -1.35 -20.96 -1.76
N TRP A 90 -0.06 -20.62 -1.77
CA TRP A 90 0.80 -20.76 -2.94
C TRP A 90 0.97 -22.22 -3.38
N THR A 91 0.97 -23.17 -2.44
CA THR A 91 1.08 -24.60 -2.73
C THR A 91 -0.15 -25.12 -3.45
N GLN A 92 -1.34 -24.79 -2.91
CA GLN A 92 -2.59 -25.13 -3.56
C GLN A 92 -2.69 -24.48 -4.94
N LEU A 93 -2.35 -23.20 -5.04
CA LEU A 93 -2.42 -22.44 -6.28
C LEU A 93 -1.52 -23.05 -7.37
N ALA A 94 -0.30 -23.46 -7.04
CA ALA A 94 0.62 -24.11 -7.98
C ALA A 94 0.01 -25.40 -8.53
N GLY A 95 -0.51 -26.29 -7.66
CA GLY A 95 -1.13 -27.53 -8.08
C GLY A 95 -2.38 -27.34 -8.97
N LEU A 96 -3.17 -26.30 -8.72
CA LEU A 96 -4.33 -25.95 -9.55
C LEU A 96 -3.92 -25.42 -10.93
N ARG A 97 -2.86 -24.61 -10.99
CA ARG A 97 -2.29 -24.09 -12.25
C ARG A 97 -1.74 -25.20 -13.14
N GLU A 98 -1.02 -26.18 -12.56
CA GLU A 98 -0.53 -27.36 -13.29
C GLU A 98 -1.66 -28.17 -13.94
N LYS A 99 -2.81 -28.24 -13.29
CA LYS A 99 -4.00 -28.95 -13.78
C LYS A 99 -4.89 -28.09 -14.68
N CYS A 100 -4.54 -26.84 -14.92
CA CYS A 100 -5.37 -25.85 -15.62
C CYS A 100 -6.76 -25.65 -14.99
N GLU A 101 -6.89 -25.83 -13.68
CA GLU A 101 -8.14 -25.60 -12.93
C GLU A 101 -8.34 -24.12 -12.65
N ILE A 102 -8.66 -23.35 -13.68
CA ILE A 102 -8.64 -21.87 -13.66
C ILE A 102 -9.61 -21.30 -12.63
N VAL A 103 -10.85 -21.80 -12.55
CA VAL A 103 -11.86 -21.31 -11.61
C VAL A 103 -11.43 -21.56 -10.16
N ALA A 104 -10.93 -22.77 -9.86
CA ALA A 104 -10.45 -23.09 -8.52
C ALA A 104 -9.22 -22.23 -8.13
N ALA A 105 -8.31 -21.99 -9.06
CA ALA A 105 -7.17 -21.09 -8.86
C ALA A 105 -7.62 -19.64 -8.57
N GLU A 106 -8.65 -19.15 -9.27
CA GLU A 106 -9.24 -17.84 -9.01
C GLU A 106 -9.87 -17.77 -7.61
N GLU A 107 -10.57 -18.84 -7.17
CA GLU A 107 -11.17 -18.88 -5.84
C GLU A 107 -10.12 -18.86 -4.71
N VAL A 108 -8.92 -19.40 -4.91
CA VAL A 108 -7.81 -19.26 -3.95
C VAL A 108 -7.42 -17.77 -3.79
N PHE A 109 -7.28 -17.02 -4.89
CA PHE A 109 -7.01 -15.58 -4.85
C PHE A 109 -8.15 -14.80 -4.19
N ARG A 110 -9.39 -15.07 -4.59
CA ARG A 110 -10.56 -14.39 -4.03
C ARG A 110 -10.71 -14.67 -2.53
N GLY A 111 -10.49 -15.92 -2.12
CA GLY A 111 -10.52 -16.28 -0.69
C GLY A 111 -9.53 -15.46 0.13
N ALA A 112 -8.28 -15.36 -0.33
CA ALA A 112 -7.27 -14.54 0.34
C ALA A 112 -7.63 -13.03 0.37
N PHE A 113 -8.15 -12.49 -0.73
CA PHE A 113 -8.57 -11.10 -0.81
C PHE A 113 -9.69 -10.74 0.19
N TRP A 114 -10.62 -11.66 0.41
CA TRP A 114 -11.76 -11.43 1.32
C TRP A 114 -11.45 -11.71 2.80
N LEU A 115 -10.24 -12.15 3.15
CA LEU A 115 -9.84 -12.32 4.56
C LEU A 115 -9.86 -10.97 5.29
N ASP A 116 -10.39 -10.96 6.50
CA ASP A 116 -10.20 -9.83 7.41
C ASP A 116 -8.85 -9.97 8.12
N VAL A 117 -7.86 -9.23 7.64
CA VAL A 117 -6.49 -9.24 8.19
C VAL A 117 -6.24 -8.11 9.21
N ARG A 118 -7.22 -7.24 9.46
CA ARG A 118 -7.07 -6.11 10.39
C ARG A 118 -6.62 -6.53 11.79
N PRO A 119 -7.14 -7.62 12.39
CA PRO A 119 -6.64 -8.09 13.68
C PRO A 119 -5.15 -8.45 13.65
N LEU A 120 -4.69 -9.14 12.61
CA LEU A 120 -3.28 -9.51 12.46
C LEU A 120 -2.37 -8.30 12.27
N VAL A 121 -2.81 -7.32 11.47
CA VAL A 121 -2.07 -6.05 11.28
C VAL A 121 -2.01 -5.28 12.61
N ALA A 122 -3.09 -5.27 13.39
CA ALA A 122 -3.14 -4.64 14.70
C ALA A 122 -2.13 -5.26 15.67
N GLU A 123 -2.09 -6.59 15.76
CA GLU A 123 -1.10 -7.32 16.59
C GLU A 123 0.33 -7.03 16.14
N TRP A 124 0.58 -7.07 14.83
CA TRP A 124 1.89 -6.77 14.25
C TRP A 124 2.37 -5.36 14.60
N ARG A 125 1.48 -4.37 14.55
CA ARG A 125 1.77 -2.98 14.93
C ARG A 125 2.05 -2.88 16.43
N ALA A 126 1.18 -3.46 17.27
CA ALA A 126 1.33 -3.46 18.72
C ALA A 126 2.66 -4.07 19.16
N ALA A 127 3.05 -5.21 18.59
CA ALA A 127 4.31 -5.88 18.87
C ALA A 127 5.56 -5.04 18.53
N ARG A 128 5.42 -3.99 17.72
CA ARG A 128 6.48 -3.05 17.32
C ARG A 128 6.37 -1.68 17.97
N GLY A 129 5.44 -1.52 18.92
CA GLY A 129 5.17 -0.23 19.54
C GLY A 129 4.58 0.82 18.59
N LEU A 130 3.97 0.37 17.49
CA LEU A 130 3.32 1.23 16.52
C LEU A 130 1.83 1.40 16.86
N PRO A 131 1.20 2.52 16.49
CA PRO A 131 -0.23 2.71 16.69
C PRO A 131 -1.06 1.62 16.00
N VAL A 132 -1.95 0.99 16.74
CA VAL A 132 -2.88 -0.01 16.22
C VAL A 132 -3.82 0.63 15.18
N GLU A 133 -4.35 1.81 15.52
CA GLU A 133 -5.18 2.64 14.66
C GLU A 133 -4.40 3.89 14.22
N PRO A 134 -3.60 3.82 13.14
CA PRO A 134 -2.64 4.86 12.82
C PRO A 134 -3.27 6.20 12.44
N LEU A 135 -4.44 6.20 11.79
CA LEU A 135 -5.14 7.44 11.45
C LEU A 135 -5.67 8.14 12.71
N THR A 136 -6.30 7.40 13.61
CA THR A 136 -6.76 7.91 14.90
C THR A 136 -5.60 8.50 15.70
N ALA A 137 -4.49 7.77 15.79
CA ALA A 137 -3.29 8.23 16.48
C ALA A 137 -2.70 9.51 15.86
N LEU A 138 -2.70 9.63 14.52
CA LEU A 138 -2.28 10.86 13.86
C LEU A 138 -3.17 12.04 14.26
N LEU A 139 -4.49 11.87 14.20
CA LEU A 139 -5.45 12.92 14.52
C LEU A 139 -5.36 13.36 15.99
N GLU A 140 -5.26 12.40 16.92
CA GLU A 140 -5.15 12.68 18.36
C GLU A 140 -3.80 13.30 18.76
N SER A 141 -2.75 13.07 17.98
CA SER A 141 -1.40 13.63 18.25
C SER A 141 -1.31 15.15 18.10
N GLY A 142 -2.26 15.80 17.44
CA GLY A 142 -2.19 17.21 17.07
C GLY A 142 -1.00 17.56 16.15
N TYR A 143 -0.37 16.55 15.56
CA TYR A 143 0.82 16.72 14.73
C TYR A 143 0.57 17.63 13.53
N VAL A 144 -0.52 17.42 12.82
CA VAL A 144 -0.86 18.18 11.60
C VAL A 144 -1.06 19.66 11.91
N GLU A 145 -1.77 19.98 13.00
CA GLU A 145 -2.00 21.36 13.43
C GLU A 145 -0.70 22.04 13.84
N ARG A 146 0.15 21.32 14.61
CA ARG A 146 1.45 21.85 15.04
C ARG A 146 2.34 22.18 13.85
N ILE A 147 2.51 21.25 12.92
CA ILE A 147 3.35 21.46 11.72
C ILE A 147 2.79 22.56 10.81
N THR A 148 1.49 22.67 10.70
CA THR A 148 0.84 23.74 9.92
C THR A 148 1.16 25.12 10.53
N LYS A 149 1.05 25.26 11.85
CA LYS A 149 1.41 26.49 12.55
C LYS A 149 2.90 26.85 12.41
N GLU A 150 3.79 25.86 12.56
CA GLU A 150 5.23 26.05 12.40
C GLU A 150 5.60 26.50 10.98
N ARG A 151 4.99 25.91 9.95
CA ARG A 151 5.23 26.30 8.56
C ARG A 151 4.70 27.70 8.23
N ALA A 152 3.52 28.03 8.72
CA ALA A 152 2.96 29.38 8.57
C ALA A 152 3.85 30.43 9.24
N GLY A 153 4.39 30.16 10.42
CA GLY A 153 5.34 31.04 11.11
C GLY A 153 6.64 31.25 10.35
N ARG A 154 7.16 30.20 9.69
CA ARG A 154 8.38 30.30 8.85
C ARG A 154 8.14 31.11 7.58
N GLN A 155 6.98 30.99 6.95
CA GLN A 155 6.61 31.77 5.76
C GLN A 155 6.43 33.26 6.11
N ALA A 156 5.86 33.57 7.27
CA ALA A 156 5.73 34.97 7.75
C ALA A 156 7.08 35.60 8.16
N GLY A 157 8.06 34.81 8.61
CA GLY A 157 9.39 35.26 8.98
C GLY A 157 10.41 35.28 7.84
N GLY A 158 10.12 34.65 6.72
CA GLY A 158 10.99 34.49 5.55
C GLY A 158 10.59 35.37 4.38
N GLY A 159 10.35 36.66 4.58
CA GLY A 159 10.18 37.68 3.54
C GLY A 159 11.49 37.94 2.78
N GLY A 160 12.08 36.91 2.18
CA GLY A 160 13.22 37.00 1.28
C GLY A 160 12.74 36.93 -0.16
N SER A 161 12.60 38.06 -0.79
CA SER A 161 12.42 38.27 -2.23
C SER A 161 13.38 37.39 -3.03
N TYR A 162 12.86 36.50 -3.84
CA TYR A 162 13.57 36.10 -5.05
C TYR A 162 13.19 37.07 -6.15
N ALA A 163 14.04 38.10 -6.33
CA ALA A 163 14.08 38.89 -7.55
C ALA A 163 14.90 38.14 -8.60
#